data_e9819db72b59960215ec0fd1bdbb542c
#
_entry.id   e9819db72b59960215ec0fd1bdbb542c
#
_cell.length_a   1.000
_cell.length_b   1.000
_cell.length_c   1.000
_cell.angle_alpha   90.00
_cell.angle_beta   90.00
_cell.angle_gamma   90.00
#
_symmetry.space_group_name_H-M   'P 1'
#
loop_
_entity.id
_entity.type
_entity.pdbx_description
1 polymer ?
#
loop_
_entity_poly.entity_id
_entity_poly.type
_entity_poly.pdbx_seq_one_letter_code
_entity_poly.pdbx_strand_id
1 'polypeptide(L)'
;DVCSSDLQKIALCEQAEALVLEPSVVEAFHKLQKLHDEWRETGPVANEYKEVLWERFKAASSRINKQHQEHFESLKGEQVKNLELKTELCAATEELAAQPLTTRKEWNRASDRLLEIQKTWKTIGFAPKKDNNRIYERFRTACDKFFEAKRQFYAGVKAEMEHNLQLKTEICEAAESLMNSEEWKKATDELIALQARWKEIGAVSR
;
A
#
# COMPACT_ATOMS: atom_id res chain seq x y z
N ASP A 1 7.01 -11.39 64.30
CA ASP A 1 6.40 -12.48 63.52
C ASP A 1 5.84 -11.90 62.21
N VAL A 2 6.38 -12.38 61.10
CA VAL A 2 5.89 -11.97 59.77
C VAL A 2 4.53 -12.65 59.53
N CYS A 3 3.51 -11.82 59.31
CA CYS A 3 2.14 -12.31 59.09
C CYS A 3 1.99 -12.91 57.69
N SER A 4 1.02 -13.80 57.49
CA SER A 4 0.73 -14.41 56.17
C SER A 4 0.48 -13.37 55.08
N SER A 5 -0.19 -12.25 55.39
CA SER A 5 -0.42 -11.14 54.47
C SER A 5 0.85 -10.34 54.12
N ASP A 6 1.83 -10.28 55.03
CA ASP A 6 3.13 -9.65 54.72
C ASP A 6 3.90 -10.44 53.67
N LEU A 7 3.95 -11.80 53.81
CA LEU A 7 4.59 -12.70 52.86
C LEU A 7 3.92 -12.63 51.48
N GLN A 8 2.58 -12.56 51.46
CA GLN A 8 1.84 -12.41 50.19
C GLN A 8 2.17 -11.08 49.49
N LYS A 9 2.23 -9.96 50.19
CA LYS A 9 2.58 -8.66 49.62
C LYS A 9 4.04 -8.57 49.18
N ILE A 10 4.96 -9.22 49.89
CA ILE A 10 6.35 -9.37 49.44
C ILE A 10 6.40 -10.11 48.12
N ALA A 11 5.69 -11.25 47.99
CA ALA A 11 5.62 -12.00 46.76
C ALA A 11 5.01 -11.20 45.59
N LEU A 12 3.98 -10.38 45.85
CA LEU A 12 3.39 -9.48 44.83
C LEU A 12 4.38 -8.39 44.39
N CYS A 13 5.20 -7.85 45.32
CA CYS A 13 6.27 -6.91 44.95
C CYS A 13 7.31 -7.56 44.03
N GLU A 14 7.75 -8.78 44.38
CA GLU A 14 8.73 -9.54 43.57
C GLU A 14 8.18 -9.88 42.17
N GLN A 15 6.90 -10.26 42.07
CA GLN A 15 6.24 -10.49 40.81
C GLN A 15 6.14 -9.21 39.96
N ALA A 16 5.75 -8.07 40.58
CA ALA A 16 5.70 -6.80 39.87
C ALA A 16 7.08 -6.34 39.40
N GLU A 17 8.12 -6.51 40.22
CA GLU A 17 9.50 -6.22 39.84
C GLU A 17 9.99 -7.10 38.68
N ALA A 18 9.64 -8.40 38.68
CA ALA A 18 9.93 -9.30 37.57
C ALA A 18 9.22 -8.91 36.26
N LEU A 19 8.00 -8.39 36.34
CA LEU A 19 7.25 -7.93 35.16
C LEU A 19 7.91 -6.72 34.46
N VAL A 20 8.74 -5.95 35.15
CA VAL A 20 9.51 -4.86 34.51
C VAL A 20 10.46 -5.38 33.44
N LEU A 21 10.88 -6.64 33.53
CA LEU A 21 11.79 -7.32 32.61
C LEU A 21 11.03 -8.17 31.56
N GLU A 22 9.71 -8.21 31.61
CA GLU A 22 8.88 -8.96 30.66
C GLU A 22 9.08 -8.39 29.23
N PRO A 23 9.45 -9.23 28.24
CA PRO A 23 9.65 -8.78 26.85
C PRO A 23 8.42 -8.13 26.23
N SER A 24 7.24 -8.63 26.56
CA SER A 24 5.96 -8.09 26.06
C SER A 24 5.40 -7.04 27.02
N VAL A 25 5.50 -5.79 26.63
CA VAL A 25 4.97 -4.65 27.41
C VAL A 25 3.46 -4.75 27.64
N VAL A 26 2.72 -5.29 26.66
CA VAL A 26 1.27 -5.48 26.76
C VAL A 26 0.92 -6.59 27.77
N GLU A 27 1.65 -7.70 27.74
CA GLU A 27 1.47 -8.78 28.72
C GLU A 27 1.86 -8.34 30.14
N ALA A 28 2.99 -7.61 30.28
CA ALA A 28 3.40 -7.04 31.54
C ALA A 28 2.29 -6.16 32.15
N PHE A 29 1.69 -5.30 31.34
CA PHE A 29 0.58 -4.45 31.77
C PHE A 29 -0.65 -5.26 32.21
N HIS A 30 -1.07 -6.28 31.44
CA HIS A 30 -2.20 -7.13 31.81
C HIS A 30 -1.95 -7.94 33.09
N LYS A 31 -0.74 -8.49 33.24
CA LYS A 31 -0.34 -9.19 34.47
C LYS A 31 -0.32 -8.25 35.68
N LEU A 32 0.17 -7.02 35.46
CA LEU A 32 0.18 -5.99 36.51
C LEU A 32 -1.23 -5.67 37.02
N GLN A 33 -2.24 -5.58 36.14
CA GLN A 33 -3.62 -5.34 36.55
C GLN A 33 -4.12 -6.43 37.52
N LYS A 34 -3.78 -7.70 37.24
CA LYS A 34 -4.10 -8.83 38.14
C LYS A 34 -3.38 -8.68 39.49
N LEU A 35 -2.11 -8.30 39.50
CA LEU A 35 -1.38 -8.06 40.76
C LEU A 35 -1.96 -6.91 41.57
N HIS A 36 -2.52 -5.89 40.91
CA HIS A 36 -3.24 -4.81 41.60
C HIS A 36 -4.53 -5.31 42.26
N ASP A 37 -5.26 -6.23 41.63
CA ASP A 37 -6.47 -6.84 42.23
C ASP A 37 -6.10 -7.70 43.43
N GLU A 38 -5.10 -8.58 43.27
CA GLU A 38 -4.56 -9.38 44.39
C GLU A 38 -4.03 -8.55 45.56
N TRP A 39 -3.38 -7.44 45.25
CA TRP A 39 -2.91 -6.48 46.29
C TRP A 39 -4.06 -5.91 47.11
N ARG A 40 -5.20 -5.61 46.48
CA ARG A 40 -6.40 -5.09 47.16
C ARG A 40 -7.08 -6.15 48.02
N GLU A 41 -7.08 -7.40 47.54
CA GLU A 41 -7.69 -8.53 48.25
C GLU A 41 -6.84 -9.00 49.43
N THR A 42 -5.51 -8.80 49.38
CA THR A 42 -4.61 -9.15 50.46
C THR A 42 -4.82 -8.18 51.64
N GLY A 43 -5.01 -8.76 52.82
CA GLY A 43 -5.30 -8.04 54.04
C GLY A 43 -4.23 -7.00 54.46
N PRO A 44 -4.45 -6.31 55.55
CA PRO A 44 -3.49 -5.32 56.05
C PRO A 44 -2.19 -5.99 56.50
N VAL A 45 -1.08 -5.25 56.33
CA VAL A 45 0.26 -5.66 56.78
C VAL A 45 0.65 -4.90 58.04
N ALA A 46 1.67 -5.39 58.75
CA ALA A 46 2.23 -4.69 59.89
C ALA A 46 2.70 -3.27 59.51
N ASN A 47 2.48 -2.32 60.37
CA ASN A 47 2.78 -0.89 60.12
C ASN A 47 4.23 -0.64 59.71
N GLU A 48 5.16 -1.45 60.20
CA GLU A 48 6.60 -1.37 59.89
C GLU A 48 6.92 -1.67 58.41
N TYR A 49 6.15 -2.54 57.76
CA TYR A 49 6.37 -2.95 56.39
C TYR A 49 5.45 -2.26 55.38
N LYS A 50 4.38 -1.64 55.85
CA LYS A 50 3.33 -1.07 55.00
C LYS A 50 3.85 -0.08 53.98
N GLU A 51 4.65 0.86 54.39
CA GLU A 51 5.15 1.94 53.54
C GLU A 51 6.23 1.42 52.56
N VAL A 52 7.14 0.59 53.04
CA VAL A 52 8.22 0.00 52.22
C VAL A 52 7.68 -0.90 51.12
N LEU A 53 6.72 -1.78 51.43
CA LEU A 53 6.12 -2.66 50.43
C LEU A 53 5.28 -1.89 49.45
N TRP A 54 4.55 -0.87 49.91
CA TRP A 54 3.80 0.00 49.01
C TRP A 54 4.68 0.75 48.01
N GLU A 55 5.76 1.36 48.49
CA GLU A 55 6.70 2.08 47.60
C GLU A 55 7.38 1.14 46.60
N ARG A 56 7.75 -0.10 47.01
CA ARG A 56 8.29 -1.11 46.05
C ARG A 56 7.29 -1.45 44.97
N PHE A 57 6.06 -1.79 45.36
CA PHE A 57 5.00 -2.18 44.40
C PHE A 57 4.64 -1.00 43.50
N LYS A 58 4.51 0.21 44.05
CA LYS A 58 4.23 1.44 43.33
C LYS A 58 5.35 1.79 42.34
N ALA A 59 6.61 1.62 42.70
CA ALA A 59 7.74 1.90 41.82
C ALA A 59 7.75 0.95 40.62
N ALA A 60 7.55 -0.37 40.84
CA ALA A 60 7.43 -1.35 39.74
C ALA A 60 6.22 -1.04 38.86
N SER A 61 5.05 -0.76 39.46
CA SER A 61 3.83 -0.39 38.72
C SER A 61 4.02 0.85 37.87
N SER A 62 4.62 1.89 38.42
CA SER A 62 4.87 3.14 37.70
C SER A 62 5.79 2.92 36.49
N ARG A 63 6.81 2.06 36.63
CA ARG A 63 7.73 1.74 35.55
C ARG A 63 7.05 0.96 34.40
N ILE A 64 6.23 -0.03 34.74
CA ILE A 64 5.48 -0.81 33.75
C ILE A 64 4.45 0.10 33.02
N ASN A 65 3.72 0.94 33.77
CA ASN A 65 2.78 1.89 33.18
C ASN A 65 3.46 2.88 32.23
N LYS A 66 4.65 3.37 32.61
CA LYS A 66 5.45 4.25 31.74
C LYS A 66 5.89 3.55 30.48
N GLN A 67 6.42 2.32 30.57
CA GLN A 67 6.82 1.52 29.40
C GLN A 67 5.63 1.27 28.47
N HIS A 68 4.45 0.95 29.03
CA HIS A 68 3.23 0.76 28.29
C HIS A 68 2.80 2.04 27.56
N GLN A 69 2.82 3.19 28.22
CA GLN A 69 2.50 4.47 27.61
C GLN A 69 3.47 4.82 26.48
N GLU A 70 4.78 4.72 26.72
CA GLU A 70 5.82 4.99 25.71
C GLU A 70 5.68 4.08 24.48
N HIS A 71 5.36 2.81 24.70
CA HIS A 71 5.12 1.85 23.61
C HIS A 71 3.94 2.28 22.75
N PHE A 72 2.81 2.66 23.32
CA PHE A 72 1.63 3.11 22.58
C PHE A 72 1.84 4.46 21.87
N GLU A 73 2.58 5.37 22.49
CA GLU A 73 2.95 6.65 21.86
C GLU A 73 3.86 6.42 20.64
N SER A 74 4.81 5.50 20.74
CA SER A 74 5.67 5.10 19.63
C SER A 74 4.85 4.49 18.48
N LEU A 75 3.92 3.58 18.77
CA LEU A 75 3.03 2.98 17.76
C LEU A 75 2.16 4.04 17.06
N LYS A 76 1.63 5.00 17.82
CA LYS A 76 0.88 6.12 17.23
C LYS A 76 1.76 6.96 16.30
N GLY A 77 3.00 7.25 16.72
CA GLY A 77 3.96 7.98 15.91
C GLY A 77 4.28 7.26 14.59
N GLU A 78 4.49 5.93 14.63
CA GLU A 78 4.68 5.11 13.44
C GLU A 78 3.46 5.13 12.51
N GLN A 79 2.26 5.00 13.06
CA GLN A 79 1.02 5.05 12.27
C GLN A 79 0.83 6.39 11.56
N VAL A 80 1.17 7.51 12.22
CA VAL A 80 1.12 8.84 11.60
C VAL A 80 2.11 8.93 10.45
N LYS A 81 3.35 8.49 10.63
CA LYS A 81 4.37 8.44 9.56
C LYS A 81 3.94 7.56 8.40
N ASN A 82 3.35 6.40 8.69
CA ASN A 82 2.81 5.52 7.68
C ASN A 82 1.70 6.18 6.85
N LEU A 83 0.84 6.98 7.49
CA LEU A 83 -0.19 7.75 6.80
C LEU A 83 0.41 8.81 5.88
N GLU A 84 1.44 9.52 6.33
CA GLU A 84 2.16 10.52 5.51
C GLU A 84 2.78 9.86 4.27
N LEU A 85 3.54 8.78 4.44
CA LEU A 85 4.15 8.04 3.34
C LEU A 85 3.10 7.50 2.35
N LYS A 86 2.01 6.93 2.85
CA LYS A 86 0.91 6.46 2.02
C LYS A 86 0.21 7.58 1.26
N THR A 87 0.10 8.75 1.87
CA THR A 87 -0.48 9.95 1.23
C THR A 87 0.41 10.42 0.07
N GLU A 88 1.72 10.43 0.25
CA GLU A 88 2.68 10.75 -0.81
C GLU A 88 2.59 9.75 -1.98
N LEU A 89 2.48 8.45 -1.69
CA LEU A 89 2.30 7.44 -2.73
C LEU A 89 0.97 7.58 -3.47
N CYS A 90 -0.11 7.96 -2.79
CA CYS A 90 -1.38 8.29 -3.44
C CYS A 90 -1.22 9.46 -4.42
N ALA A 91 -0.59 10.55 -3.98
CA ALA A 91 -0.35 11.72 -4.81
C ALA A 91 0.50 11.38 -6.05
N ALA A 92 1.58 10.61 -5.88
CA ALA A 92 2.43 10.14 -6.98
C ALA A 92 1.65 9.25 -7.98
N THR A 93 0.75 8.40 -7.49
CA THR A 93 -0.09 7.55 -8.34
C THR A 93 -1.14 8.36 -9.09
N GLU A 94 -1.76 9.32 -8.43
CA GLU A 94 -2.72 10.26 -9.04
C GLU A 94 -2.06 11.10 -10.14
N GLU A 95 -0.83 11.56 -9.91
CA GLU A 95 -0.03 12.27 -10.91
C GLU A 95 0.26 11.38 -12.14
N LEU A 96 0.69 10.13 -11.92
CA LEU A 96 0.90 9.16 -13.02
C LEU A 96 -0.39 8.92 -13.82
N ALA A 97 -1.53 8.79 -13.14
CA ALA A 97 -2.82 8.55 -13.78
C ALA A 97 -3.33 9.76 -14.57
N ALA A 98 -2.86 10.96 -14.25
CA ALA A 98 -3.24 12.21 -14.91
C ALA A 98 -2.30 12.59 -16.09
N GLN A 99 -1.16 11.90 -16.24
CA GLN A 99 -0.21 12.20 -17.32
C GLN A 99 -0.79 11.89 -18.70
N PRO A 100 -0.63 12.78 -19.69
CA PRO A 100 -1.02 12.53 -21.06
C PRO A 100 -0.01 11.60 -21.76
N LEU A 101 -0.14 10.29 -21.57
CA LEU A 101 0.73 9.28 -22.16
C LEU A 101 0.23 8.91 -23.55
N THR A 102 1.07 9.09 -24.57
CA THR A 102 0.72 8.94 -25.99
C THR A 102 1.45 7.80 -26.69
N THR A 103 2.54 7.31 -26.10
CA THR A 103 3.36 6.27 -26.71
C THR A 103 3.46 5.01 -25.83
N ARG A 104 3.68 3.85 -26.47
CA ARG A 104 3.92 2.59 -25.76
C ARG A 104 5.10 2.67 -24.79
N LYS A 105 6.15 3.41 -25.15
CA LYS A 105 7.33 3.59 -24.30
C LYS A 105 7.00 4.36 -23.02
N GLU A 106 6.19 5.41 -23.13
CA GLU A 106 5.71 6.18 -21.97
C GLU A 106 4.84 5.31 -21.05
N TRP A 107 3.88 4.55 -21.62
CA TRP A 107 3.04 3.64 -20.85
C TRP A 107 3.84 2.55 -20.13
N ASN A 108 4.87 1.98 -20.77
CA ASN A 108 5.73 0.99 -20.11
C ASN A 108 6.49 1.61 -18.95
N ARG A 109 7.11 2.77 -19.15
CA ARG A 109 7.85 3.50 -18.08
C ARG A 109 6.93 3.88 -16.91
N ALA A 110 5.74 4.40 -17.20
CA ALA A 110 4.75 4.72 -16.17
C ALA A 110 4.26 3.49 -15.43
N SER A 111 4.07 2.36 -16.13
CA SER A 111 3.71 1.08 -15.51
C SER A 111 4.78 0.56 -14.58
N ASP A 112 6.05 0.62 -14.97
CA ASP A 112 7.19 0.22 -14.12
C ASP A 112 7.24 1.08 -12.85
N ARG A 113 7.03 2.38 -12.98
CA ARG A 113 6.97 3.29 -11.84
C ARG A 113 5.79 2.97 -10.90
N LEU A 114 4.61 2.68 -11.45
CA LEU A 114 3.46 2.27 -10.63
C LEU A 114 3.73 0.96 -9.88
N LEU A 115 4.39 -0.01 -10.52
CA LEU A 115 4.79 -1.26 -9.86
C LEU A 115 5.74 -1.02 -8.69
N GLU A 116 6.70 -0.11 -8.83
CA GLU A 116 7.59 0.29 -7.73
C GLU A 116 6.82 0.97 -6.58
N ILE A 117 5.88 1.85 -6.91
CA ILE A 117 4.99 2.46 -5.91
C ILE A 117 4.17 1.39 -5.16
N GLN A 118 3.62 0.41 -5.88
CA GLN A 118 2.86 -0.69 -5.27
C GLN A 118 3.73 -1.58 -4.37
N LYS A 119 4.98 -1.83 -4.75
CA LYS A 119 5.95 -2.54 -3.89
C LYS A 119 6.22 -1.76 -2.61
N THR A 120 6.50 -0.47 -2.72
CA THR A 120 6.75 0.40 -1.57
C THR A 120 5.52 0.46 -0.66
N TRP A 121 4.31 0.57 -1.21
CA TRP A 121 3.06 0.55 -0.44
C TRP A 121 2.95 -0.68 0.47
N LYS A 122 3.33 -1.85 -0.02
CA LYS A 122 3.27 -3.11 0.73
C LYS A 122 4.26 -3.17 1.89
N THR A 123 5.33 -2.39 1.85
CA THR A 123 6.33 -2.32 2.93
C THR A 123 5.93 -1.37 4.05
N ILE A 124 4.98 -0.44 3.80
CA ILE A 124 4.51 0.52 4.78
C ILE A 124 3.45 -0.14 5.66
N GLY A 125 3.61 -0.04 6.97
CA GLY A 125 2.69 -0.56 7.96
C GLY A 125 1.31 0.13 7.96
N PHE A 126 0.50 -0.17 8.96
CA PHE A 126 -0.83 0.41 9.10
C PHE A 126 -0.77 1.90 9.39
N ALA A 127 -1.68 2.65 8.78
CA ALA A 127 -2.05 4.00 9.17
C ALA A 127 -2.98 3.96 10.39
N PRO A 128 -3.28 5.11 11.03
CA PRO A 128 -4.29 5.16 12.09
C PRO A 128 -5.61 4.53 11.65
N LYS A 129 -6.24 3.76 12.51
CA LYS A 129 -7.43 2.94 12.19
C LYS A 129 -8.52 3.71 11.45
N LYS A 130 -8.76 4.97 11.86
CA LYS A 130 -9.77 5.85 11.24
C LYS A 130 -9.45 6.25 9.80
N ASP A 131 -8.17 6.27 9.43
CA ASP A 131 -7.68 6.75 8.13
C ASP A 131 -7.28 5.60 7.20
N ASN A 132 -7.06 4.40 7.74
CA ASN A 132 -6.48 3.28 7.00
C ASN A 132 -7.32 2.86 5.79
N ASN A 133 -8.63 2.75 5.94
CA ASN A 133 -9.52 2.39 4.84
C ASN A 133 -9.60 3.52 3.80
N ARG A 134 -9.70 4.77 4.24
CA ARG A 134 -9.78 5.95 3.37
C ARG A 134 -8.53 6.09 2.48
N ILE A 135 -7.34 5.93 3.05
CA ILE A 135 -6.09 6.04 2.29
C ILE A 135 -5.91 4.86 1.32
N TYR A 136 -6.36 3.67 1.71
CA TYR A 136 -6.36 2.50 0.84
C TYR A 136 -7.29 2.69 -0.37
N GLU A 137 -8.53 3.14 -0.14
CA GLU A 137 -9.49 3.40 -1.23
C GLU A 137 -9.00 4.50 -2.18
N ARG A 138 -8.37 5.54 -1.65
CA ARG A 138 -7.75 6.59 -2.46
C ARG A 138 -6.66 6.02 -3.38
N PHE A 139 -5.77 5.21 -2.83
CA PHE A 139 -4.70 4.56 -3.59
C PHE A 139 -5.25 3.62 -4.67
N ARG A 140 -6.20 2.77 -4.30
CA ARG A 140 -6.87 1.85 -5.22
C ARG A 140 -7.54 2.58 -6.37
N THR A 141 -8.29 3.64 -6.07
CA THR A 141 -8.96 4.45 -7.09
C THR A 141 -7.98 5.06 -8.08
N ALA A 142 -6.82 5.55 -7.59
CA ALA A 142 -5.78 6.09 -8.45
C ALA A 142 -5.16 5.00 -9.35
N CYS A 143 -4.89 3.82 -8.81
CA CYS A 143 -4.41 2.67 -9.59
C CYS A 143 -5.43 2.24 -10.66
N ASP A 144 -6.71 2.14 -10.30
CA ASP A 144 -7.78 1.74 -11.21
C ASP A 144 -7.91 2.74 -12.38
N LYS A 145 -7.82 4.04 -12.12
CA LYS A 145 -7.79 5.08 -13.16
C LYS A 145 -6.61 4.91 -14.12
N PHE A 146 -5.43 4.65 -13.60
CA PHE A 146 -4.24 4.41 -14.42
C PHE A 146 -4.43 3.19 -15.35
N PHE A 147 -4.85 2.08 -14.80
CA PHE A 147 -5.03 0.85 -15.59
C PHE A 147 -6.17 0.95 -16.58
N GLU A 148 -7.24 1.67 -16.26
CA GLU A 148 -8.32 1.95 -17.20
C GLU A 148 -7.83 2.80 -18.38
N ALA A 149 -7.11 3.87 -18.13
CA ALA A 149 -6.52 4.71 -19.17
C ALA A 149 -5.55 3.90 -20.06
N LYS A 150 -4.75 3.02 -19.45
CA LYS A 150 -3.85 2.11 -20.17
C LYS A 150 -4.63 1.16 -21.09
N ARG A 151 -5.71 0.56 -20.59
CA ARG A 151 -6.58 -0.33 -21.41
C ARG A 151 -7.15 0.41 -22.61
N GLN A 152 -7.66 1.63 -22.40
CA GLN A 152 -8.22 2.46 -23.47
C GLN A 152 -7.18 2.82 -24.52
N PHE A 153 -5.96 3.17 -24.11
CA PHE A 153 -4.86 3.42 -25.04
C PHE A 153 -4.57 2.20 -25.94
N TYR A 154 -4.39 1.02 -25.35
CA TYR A 154 -4.09 -0.18 -26.12
C TYR A 154 -5.27 -0.67 -26.97
N ALA A 155 -6.51 -0.48 -26.52
CA ALA A 155 -7.70 -0.74 -27.32
C ALA A 155 -7.76 0.20 -28.54
N GLY A 156 -7.44 1.47 -28.38
CA GLY A 156 -7.33 2.43 -29.48
C GLY A 156 -6.26 2.05 -30.50
N VAL A 157 -5.07 1.67 -30.03
CA VAL A 157 -3.97 1.20 -30.89
C VAL A 157 -4.39 -0.06 -31.68
N LYS A 158 -5.09 -0.99 -31.03
CA LYS A 158 -5.59 -2.19 -31.68
C LYS A 158 -6.61 -1.86 -32.78
N ALA A 159 -7.59 -1.00 -32.46
CA ALA A 159 -8.61 -0.58 -33.42
C ALA A 159 -8.00 0.15 -34.62
N GLU A 160 -6.99 1.00 -34.41
CA GLU A 160 -6.27 1.66 -35.50
C GLU A 160 -5.54 0.66 -36.40
N MET A 161 -4.87 -0.34 -35.81
CA MET A 161 -4.21 -1.40 -36.59
C MET A 161 -5.19 -2.25 -37.41
N GLU A 162 -6.35 -2.57 -36.86
CA GLU A 162 -7.42 -3.28 -37.56
C GLU A 162 -7.96 -2.45 -38.72
N HIS A 163 -8.19 -1.17 -38.52
CA HIS A 163 -8.60 -0.25 -39.60
C HIS A 163 -7.52 -0.12 -40.68
N ASN A 164 -6.25 0.01 -40.29
CA ASN A 164 -5.14 0.02 -41.25
C ASN A 164 -5.05 -1.26 -42.07
N LEU A 165 -5.30 -2.42 -41.46
CA LEU A 165 -5.35 -3.71 -42.16
C LEU A 165 -6.46 -3.72 -43.16
N GLN A 166 -7.67 -3.26 -42.84
CA GLN A 166 -8.78 -3.17 -43.75
C GLN A 166 -8.43 -2.28 -44.98
N LEU A 167 -7.90 -1.07 -44.75
CA LEU A 167 -7.49 -0.16 -45.81
C LEU A 167 -6.42 -0.77 -46.72
N LYS A 168 -5.43 -1.46 -46.15
CA LYS A 168 -4.40 -2.15 -46.94
C LYS A 168 -4.96 -3.32 -47.75
N THR A 169 -5.92 -4.06 -47.21
CA THR A 169 -6.62 -5.14 -47.91
C THR A 169 -7.38 -4.58 -49.11
N GLU A 170 -8.12 -3.47 -48.94
CA GLU A 170 -8.82 -2.82 -50.06
C GLU A 170 -7.85 -2.37 -51.15
N ILE A 171 -6.67 -1.86 -50.81
CA ILE A 171 -5.62 -1.52 -51.79
C ILE A 171 -5.11 -2.74 -52.52
N CYS A 172 -4.90 -3.86 -51.84
CA CYS A 172 -4.51 -5.12 -52.50
C CYS A 172 -5.56 -5.59 -53.48
N GLU A 173 -6.83 -5.61 -53.08
CA GLU A 173 -7.95 -6.01 -53.93
C GLU A 173 -8.06 -5.11 -55.15
N ALA A 174 -7.92 -3.77 -54.98
CA ALA A 174 -7.91 -2.83 -56.08
C ALA A 174 -6.72 -3.05 -57.03
N ALA A 175 -5.52 -3.34 -56.52
CA ALA A 175 -4.35 -3.64 -57.35
C ALA A 175 -4.52 -4.96 -58.12
N GLU A 176 -5.08 -5.99 -57.48
CA GLU A 176 -5.37 -7.28 -58.11
C GLU A 176 -6.39 -7.12 -59.25
N SER A 177 -7.38 -6.27 -59.12
CA SER A 177 -8.37 -6.00 -60.19
C SER A 177 -7.77 -5.36 -61.44
N LEU A 178 -6.60 -4.68 -61.30
CA LEU A 178 -5.90 -4.03 -62.40
C LEU A 178 -4.97 -5.00 -63.17
N MET A 179 -4.68 -6.19 -62.64
CA MET A 179 -3.70 -7.14 -63.22
C MET A 179 -4.02 -7.55 -64.67
N ASN A 180 -5.30 -7.64 -65.04
CA ASN A 180 -5.75 -8.06 -66.32
C ASN A 180 -6.29 -6.91 -67.19
N SER A 181 -5.99 -5.66 -66.82
CA SER A 181 -6.46 -4.49 -67.56
C SER A 181 -5.73 -4.37 -68.90
N GLU A 182 -6.47 -4.14 -69.95
CA GLU A 182 -5.91 -3.83 -71.29
C GLU A 182 -5.55 -2.34 -71.45
N GLU A 183 -6.03 -1.47 -70.53
CA GLU A 183 -5.73 -0.03 -70.51
C GLU A 183 -4.43 0.26 -69.71
N TRP A 184 -3.28 -0.17 -70.27
CA TRP A 184 -1.98 -0.14 -69.61
C TRP A 184 -1.60 1.19 -68.94
N LYS A 185 -1.83 2.32 -69.61
CA LYS A 185 -1.48 3.63 -69.10
C LYS A 185 -2.30 3.98 -67.84
N LYS A 186 -3.61 3.78 -67.94
CA LYS A 186 -4.54 4.04 -66.83
C LYS A 186 -4.28 3.12 -65.67
N ALA A 187 -4.08 1.84 -65.90
CA ALA A 187 -3.73 0.87 -64.86
C ALA A 187 -2.42 1.21 -64.16
N THR A 188 -1.41 1.70 -64.88
CA THR A 188 -0.14 2.13 -64.30
C THR A 188 -0.34 3.37 -63.41
N ASP A 189 -1.07 4.38 -63.86
CA ASP A 189 -1.33 5.59 -63.05
C ASP A 189 -2.12 5.24 -61.78
N GLU A 190 -3.12 4.34 -61.86
CA GLU A 190 -3.88 3.87 -60.71
C GLU A 190 -3.01 3.09 -59.71
N LEU A 191 -2.12 2.20 -60.17
CA LEU A 191 -1.18 1.46 -59.31
C LEU A 191 -0.22 2.40 -58.60
N ILE A 192 0.28 3.43 -59.25
CA ILE A 192 1.13 4.45 -58.61
C ILE A 192 0.36 5.19 -57.48
N ALA A 193 -0.90 5.55 -57.74
CA ALA A 193 -1.76 6.15 -56.76
C ALA A 193 -2.02 5.22 -55.55
N LEU A 194 -2.29 3.95 -55.77
CA LEU A 194 -2.45 2.93 -54.73
C LEU A 194 -1.18 2.74 -53.88
N GLN A 195 0.00 2.73 -54.51
CA GLN A 195 1.28 2.68 -53.81
C GLN A 195 1.51 3.90 -52.92
N ALA A 196 1.13 5.09 -53.40
CA ALA A 196 1.21 6.32 -52.57
C ALA A 196 0.31 6.21 -51.34
N ARG A 197 -0.97 5.80 -51.54
CA ARG A 197 -1.91 5.57 -50.42
C ARG A 197 -1.40 4.52 -49.43
N TRP A 198 -0.81 3.41 -49.90
CA TRP A 198 -0.23 2.36 -49.06
C TRP A 198 0.81 2.91 -48.08
N LYS A 199 1.65 3.83 -48.54
CA LYS A 199 2.71 4.46 -47.71
C LYS A 199 2.16 5.38 -46.60
N GLU A 200 0.98 5.96 -46.84
CA GLU A 200 0.32 6.83 -45.87
C GLU A 200 -0.40 6.06 -44.74
N ILE A 201 -0.77 4.79 -45.02
CA ILE A 201 -1.44 3.94 -44.04
C ILE A 201 -0.41 3.46 -43.01
N GLY A 202 -0.74 3.57 -41.71
CA GLY A 202 0.10 3.18 -40.61
C GLY A 202 0.36 1.66 -40.48
N ALA A 203 0.90 1.28 -39.34
CA ALA A 203 1.23 -0.12 -39.03
C ALA A 203 -0.04 -0.99 -38.88
N VAL A 204 0.11 -2.27 -39.19
CA VAL A 204 -0.89 -3.32 -38.94
C VAL A 204 -0.37 -4.30 -37.91
N SER A 205 -1.27 -5.11 -37.31
CA SER A 205 -0.86 -6.21 -36.45
C SER A 205 -0.06 -7.25 -37.23
N ARG A 206 0.96 -7.82 -36.56
CA ARG A 206 1.72 -8.95 -37.11
C ARG A 206 0.91 -10.23 -37.06
#